data_27f6cac24ead45dcafb0cc7eb6e4d485
#
_entry.id   27f6cac24ead45dcafb0cc7eb6e4d485
#
_cell.length_a   1.000
_cell.length_b   1.000
_cell.length_c   1.000
_cell.angle_alpha   90.00
_cell.angle_beta   90.00
_cell.angle_gamma   90.00
#
_symmetry.space_group_name_H-M   'P 1'
#
loop_
_entity.id
_entity.type
_entity.pdbx_description
1 polymer ?
#
loop_
_entity_poly.entity_id
_entity_poly.type
_entity_poly.pdbx_seq_one_letter_code
_entity_poly.pdbx_strand_id
1 'polypeptide(L)'
;MKLNRQIIIGFILLIVIASLYRIMPGRPFGFAPQWAMAIFAGAIIKNKKFAFLLPLLSMFISDALYEVLYRNGVGNINGFYEGQITNYILFALMTCFGFFIKNFNISKIALASIAAPTAFFFLSNFMVWASNSPLAGLNRPKTFNGLLLTLNDGVPFYAWSIAATLIFSAILFGSYYLITKPSLQTAEVVRK
;
A
#
# COMPACT_ATOMS: atom_id res chain seq x y z
N MET A 1 13.85 15.10 -4.66
CA MET A 1 14.92 14.60 -3.79
C MET A 1 15.93 13.86 -4.64
N LYS A 2 17.23 14.20 -4.56
CA LYS A 2 18.28 13.36 -5.16
C LYS A 2 18.47 12.13 -4.27
N LEU A 3 18.48 10.94 -4.84
CA LEU A 3 18.73 9.69 -4.13
C LEU A 3 20.19 9.70 -3.63
N ASN A 4 20.41 9.96 -2.35
CA ASN A 4 21.69 9.75 -1.69
C ASN A 4 21.71 8.37 -1.00
N ARG A 5 22.90 7.93 -0.57
CA ARG A 5 23.08 6.61 0.06
C ARG A 5 22.16 6.39 1.28
N GLN A 6 21.98 7.41 2.11
CA GLN A 6 21.14 7.31 3.31
C GLN A 6 19.67 7.10 2.98
N ILE A 7 19.16 7.79 1.94
CA ILE A 7 17.78 7.65 1.47
C ILE A 7 17.55 6.26 0.88
N ILE A 8 18.51 5.73 0.10
CA ILE A 8 18.43 4.38 -0.46
C ILE A 8 18.38 3.34 0.67
N ILE A 9 19.25 3.46 1.68
CA ILE A 9 19.23 2.58 2.85
C ILE A 9 17.88 2.67 3.57
N GLY A 10 17.37 3.88 3.80
CA GLY A 10 16.06 4.08 4.41
C GLY A 10 14.92 3.41 3.64
N PHE A 11 14.93 3.46 2.31
CA PHE A 11 13.93 2.78 1.49
C PHE A 11 14.08 1.26 1.53
N ILE A 12 15.30 0.73 1.53
CA ILE A 12 15.55 -0.72 1.67
C ILE A 12 15.03 -1.21 3.02
N LEU A 13 15.36 -0.50 4.11
CA LEU A 13 14.87 -0.84 5.45
C LEU A 13 13.33 -0.78 5.52
N LEU A 14 12.73 0.23 4.91
CA LEU A 14 11.27 0.35 4.86
C LEU A 14 10.63 -0.82 4.11
N ILE A 15 11.20 -1.23 2.97
CA ILE A 15 10.72 -2.40 2.21
C ILE A 15 10.82 -3.66 3.07
N VAL A 16 11.96 -3.90 3.70
CA VAL A 16 12.19 -5.10 4.52
C VAL A 16 11.21 -5.13 5.70
N ILE A 17 11.13 -4.04 6.47
CA ILE A 17 10.24 -3.95 7.64
C ILE A 17 8.77 -4.15 7.23
N ALA A 18 8.34 -3.50 6.17
CA ALA A 18 6.97 -3.62 5.70
C ALA A 18 6.64 -5.03 5.19
N SER A 19 7.59 -5.68 4.51
CA SER A 19 7.41 -7.04 4.02
C SER A 19 7.34 -8.05 5.16
N LEU A 20 8.22 -7.92 6.16
CA LEU A 20 8.21 -8.77 7.35
C LEU A 20 6.94 -8.54 8.19
N TYR A 21 6.54 -7.28 8.38
CA TYR A 21 5.29 -6.97 9.07
C TYR A 21 4.08 -7.61 8.41
N ARG A 22 4.03 -7.61 7.06
CA ARG A 22 2.91 -8.17 6.31
C ARG A 22 2.72 -9.67 6.53
N ILE A 23 3.80 -10.42 6.76
CA ILE A 23 3.76 -11.88 7.00
C ILE A 23 3.61 -12.25 8.49
N MET A 24 3.57 -11.27 9.42
CA MET A 24 3.42 -11.57 10.84
C MET A 24 2.10 -12.31 11.13
N PRO A 25 2.15 -13.41 11.90
CA PRO A 25 0.95 -14.12 12.32
C PRO A 25 0.10 -13.26 13.27
N GLY A 26 -1.22 -13.46 13.27
CA GLY A 26 -2.15 -12.72 14.12
C GLY A 26 -2.48 -11.28 13.68
N ARG A 27 -1.86 -10.81 12.62
CA ARG A 27 -2.19 -9.51 12.02
C ARG A 27 -3.57 -9.58 11.34
N PRO A 28 -4.48 -8.61 11.57
CA PRO A 28 -5.73 -8.55 10.83
C PRO A 28 -5.48 -8.44 9.32
N PHE A 29 -6.21 -9.19 8.51
CA PHE A 29 -6.15 -9.06 7.05
C PHE A 29 -6.54 -7.62 6.65
N GLY A 30 -5.79 -7.04 5.71
CA GLY A 30 -5.94 -5.64 5.31
C GLY A 30 -5.11 -4.66 6.14
N PHE A 31 -4.72 -5.01 7.37
CA PHE A 31 -3.90 -4.12 8.20
C PHE A 31 -2.41 -4.24 7.86
N ALA A 32 -1.93 -3.43 6.92
CA ALA A 32 -0.56 -3.49 6.42
C ALA A 32 -0.05 -2.11 5.94
N PRO A 33 1.26 -1.83 6.01
CA PRO A 33 1.83 -0.52 5.69
C PRO A 33 1.90 -0.19 4.20
N GLN A 34 1.67 -1.15 3.31
CA GLN A 34 1.90 -1.02 1.88
C GLN A 34 1.11 0.12 1.22
N TRP A 35 -0.13 0.37 1.64
CA TRP A 35 -0.94 1.49 1.13
C TRP A 35 -0.32 2.84 1.49
N ALA A 36 0.06 3.00 2.75
CA ALA A 36 0.75 4.19 3.21
C ALA A 36 2.09 4.39 2.50
N MET A 37 2.82 3.31 2.23
CA MET A 37 4.07 3.34 1.46
C MET A 37 3.82 3.79 0.02
N ALA A 38 2.75 3.33 -0.63
CA ALA A 38 2.40 3.73 -1.98
C ALA A 38 2.11 5.24 -2.06
N ILE A 39 1.27 5.75 -1.14
CA ILE A 39 0.95 7.17 -1.03
C ILE A 39 2.20 7.99 -0.72
N PHE A 40 2.99 7.56 0.25
CA PHE A 40 4.23 8.24 0.66
C PHE A 40 5.25 8.29 -0.49
N ALA A 41 5.49 7.17 -1.16
CA ALA A 41 6.39 7.10 -2.30
C ALA A 41 5.95 8.05 -3.43
N GLY A 42 4.64 8.06 -3.74
CA GLY A 42 4.07 8.98 -4.72
C GLY A 42 4.28 10.45 -4.36
N ALA A 43 4.15 10.81 -3.08
CA ALA A 43 4.30 12.17 -2.59
C ALA A 43 5.77 12.63 -2.59
N ILE A 44 6.69 11.79 -2.14
CA ILE A 44 8.07 12.19 -1.82
C ILE A 44 9.04 11.94 -2.97
N ILE A 45 8.89 10.84 -3.71
CA ILE A 45 9.84 10.46 -4.75
C ILE A 45 9.56 11.22 -6.04
N LYS A 46 10.51 12.06 -6.47
CA LYS A 46 10.38 12.86 -7.70
C LYS A 46 10.33 12.01 -8.96
N ASN A 47 11.18 10.98 -9.04
CA ASN A 47 11.16 10.06 -10.16
C ASN A 47 10.00 9.07 -10.00
N LYS A 48 8.97 9.22 -10.83
CA LYS A 48 7.74 8.44 -10.74
C LYS A 48 7.96 6.95 -10.93
N LYS A 49 8.92 6.52 -11.74
CA LYS A 49 9.26 5.09 -11.89
C LYS A 49 9.69 4.47 -10.56
N PHE A 50 10.54 5.17 -9.80
CA PHE A 50 10.96 4.70 -8.46
C PHE A 50 9.85 4.83 -7.40
N ALA A 51 8.91 5.77 -7.59
CA ALA A 51 7.76 5.88 -6.70
C ALA A 51 6.87 4.64 -6.76
N PHE A 52 6.67 4.06 -7.93
CA PHE A 52 5.94 2.80 -8.10
C PHE A 52 6.73 1.59 -7.60
N LEU A 53 8.04 1.61 -7.77
CA LEU A 53 8.89 0.46 -7.46
C LEU A 53 8.88 0.13 -5.96
N LEU A 54 8.92 1.13 -5.09
CA LEU A 54 9.04 0.94 -3.65
C LEU A 54 7.90 0.10 -3.05
N PRO A 55 6.62 0.45 -3.23
CA PRO A 55 5.51 -0.35 -2.70
C PRO A 55 5.38 -1.71 -3.39
N LEU A 56 5.65 -1.79 -4.72
CA LEU A 56 5.57 -3.05 -5.45
C LEU A 56 6.64 -4.05 -5.02
N LEU A 57 7.87 -3.60 -4.76
CA LEU A 57 8.93 -4.46 -4.22
C LEU A 57 8.56 -4.99 -2.83
N SER A 58 8.00 -4.15 -1.97
CA SER A 58 7.55 -4.59 -0.64
C SER A 58 6.45 -5.66 -0.75
N MET A 59 5.50 -5.49 -1.68
CA MET A 59 4.47 -6.50 -1.94
C MET A 59 5.09 -7.80 -2.47
N PHE A 60 5.92 -7.71 -3.50
CA PHE A 60 6.54 -8.88 -4.11
C PHE A 60 7.38 -9.68 -3.11
N ILE A 61 8.21 -9.00 -2.31
CA ILE A 61 9.04 -9.66 -1.29
C ILE A 61 8.16 -10.36 -0.26
N SER A 62 7.10 -9.71 0.23
CA SER A 62 6.20 -10.35 1.19
C SER A 62 5.42 -11.52 0.59
N ASP A 63 5.04 -11.45 -0.69
CA ASP A 63 4.37 -12.55 -1.38
C ASP A 63 5.35 -13.72 -1.59
N ALA A 64 6.61 -13.46 -1.94
CA ALA A 64 7.65 -14.48 -1.99
C ALA A 64 7.89 -15.14 -0.63
N LEU A 65 7.88 -14.37 0.45
CA LEU A 65 7.98 -14.91 1.81
C LEU A 65 6.75 -15.76 2.19
N TYR A 66 5.53 -15.33 1.85
CA TYR A 66 4.34 -16.15 2.03
C TYR A 66 4.46 -17.47 1.27
N GLU A 67 4.94 -17.45 0.03
CA GLU A 67 5.16 -18.66 -0.76
C GLU A 67 6.13 -19.63 -0.09
N VAL A 68 7.26 -19.11 0.41
CA VAL A 68 8.24 -19.92 1.15
C VAL A 68 7.61 -20.54 2.40
N LEU A 69 6.87 -19.77 3.19
CA LEU A 69 6.18 -20.26 4.39
C LEU A 69 5.12 -21.33 4.06
N TYR A 70 4.35 -21.09 2.99
CA TYR A 70 3.33 -22.01 2.51
C TYR A 70 3.93 -23.35 2.06
N ARG A 71 4.98 -23.34 1.23
CA ARG A 71 5.65 -24.56 0.74
C ARG A 71 6.32 -25.38 1.84
N ASN A 72 6.72 -24.73 2.93
CA ASN A 72 7.31 -25.40 4.09
C ASN A 72 6.26 -25.81 5.14
N GLY A 73 4.96 -25.65 4.87
CA GLY A 73 3.90 -26.04 5.80
C GLY A 73 3.80 -25.17 7.07
N VAL A 74 4.46 -24.01 7.08
CA VAL A 74 4.49 -23.08 8.22
C VAL A 74 3.34 -22.07 8.14
N GLY A 75 2.82 -21.79 6.95
CA GLY A 75 1.74 -20.83 6.71
C GLY A 75 0.64 -21.39 5.80
N ASN A 76 -0.56 -20.83 5.90
CA ASN A 76 -1.74 -21.25 5.11
C ASN A 76 -2.02 -20.31 3.93
N ILE A 77 -1.18 -19.30 3.71
CA ILE A 77 -1.39 -18.28 2.68
C ILE A 77 -0.43 -18.57 1.53
N ASN A 78 -1.00 -18.84 0.35
CA ASN A 78 -0.23 -18.95 -0.88
C ASN A 78 0.29 -17.55 -1.29
N GLY A 79 1.58 -17.45 -1.54
CA GLY A 79 2.22 -16.19 -1.94
C GLY A 79 1.92 -15.81 -3.39
N PHE A 80 1.76 -16.81 -4.26
CA PHE A 80 1.46 -16.60 -5.68
C PHE A 80 0.12 -17.24 -6.04
N TYR A 81 -0.79 -16.43 -6.55
CA TYR A 81 -2.16 -16.83 -6.84
C TYR A 81 -2.67 -16.23 -8.16
N GLU A 82 -3.72 -16.83 -8.71
CA GLU A 82 -4.38 -16.31 -9.90
C GLU A 82 -4.96 -14.89 -9.64
N GLY A 83 -4.77 -13.96 -10.60
CA GLY A 83 -5.18 -12.57 -10.45
C GLY A 83 -4.20 -11.67 -9.69
N GLN A 84 -3.07 -12.19 -9.21
CA GLN A 84 -2.06 -11.41 -8.49
C GLN A 84 -1.52 -10.23 -9.32
N ILE A 85 -1.31 -10.42 -10.62
CA ILE A 85 -0.85 -9.34 -11.53
C ILE A 85 -1.87 -8.20 -11.54
N THR A 86 -3.15 -8.52 -11.61
CA THR A 86 -4.24 -7.52 -11.52
C THR A 86 -4.15 -6.76 -10.21
N ASN A 87 -3.96 -7.45 -9.09
CA ASN A 87 -3.78 -6.81 -7.79
C ASN A 87 -2.55 -5.89 -7.75
N TYR A 88 -1.42 -6.29 -8.35
CA TYR A 88 -0.24 -5.43 -8.44
C TYR A 88 -0.48 -4.17 -9.26
N ILE A 89 -1.20 -4.28 -10.39
CA ILE A 89 -1.58 -3.14 -11.22
C ILE A 89 -2.49 -2.20 -10.43
N LEU A 90 -3.54 -2.71 -9.81
CA LEU A 90 -4.46 -1.93 -8.99
C LEU A 90 -3.72 -1.26 -7.82
N PHE A 91 -2.81 -1.99 -7.17
CA PHE A 91 -2.01 -1.47 -6.08
C PHE A 91 -1.04 -0.36 -6.55
N ALA A 92 -0.40 -0.54 -7.70
CA ALA A 92 0.44 0.49 -8.29
C ALA A 92 -0.34 1.79 -8.55
N LEU A 93 -1.60 1.70 -9.04
CA LEU A 93 -2.45 2.86 -9.26
C LEU A 93 -2.67 3.68 -7.98
N MET A 94 -2.64 3.05 -6.81
CA MET A 94 -2.79 3.76 -5.53
C MET A 94 -1.64 4.71 -5.23
N THR A 95 -0.46 4.49 -5.81
CA THR A 95 0.67 5.43 -5.72
C THR A 95 0.32 6.81 -6.31
N CYS A 96 -0.59 6.85 -7.27
CA CYS A 96 -1.04 8.11 -7.89
C CYS A 96 -1.72 9.05 -6.90
N PHE A 97 -2.38 8.53 -5.85
CA PHE A 97 -2.95 9.38 -4.80
C PHE A 97 -1.90 10.22 -4.08
N GLY A 98 -0.66 9.71 -3.97
CA GLY A 98 0.45 10.46 -3.42
C GLY A 98 0.87 11.66 -4.29
N PHE A 99 0.63 11.63 -5.61
CA PHE A 99 1.01 12.73 -6.50
C PHE A 99 0.25 14.04 -6.23
N PHE A 100 -0.91 13.95 -5.61
CA PHE A 100 -1.75 15.09 -5.24
C PHE A 100 -1.32 15.75 -3.92
N ILE A 101 -0.45 15.10 -3.14
CA ILE A 101 0.05 15.62 -1.87
C ILE A 101 1.22 16.57 -2.16
N LYS A 102 1.00 17.87 -1.93
CA LYS A 102 2.02 18.90 -2.04
C LYS A 102 2.21 19.58 -0.69
N ASN A 103 3.44 20.02 -0.39
CA ASN A 103 3.78 20.80 0.80
C ASN A 103 3.35 20.18 2.13
N PHE A 104 3.42 18.85 2.27
CA PHE A 104 3.05 18.12 3.51
C PHE A 104 1.68 18.51 4.10
N ASN A 105 0.71 18.80 3.24
CA ASN A 105 -0.64 19.15 3.67
C ASN A 105 -1.32 17.98 4.34
N ILE A 106 -1.55 18.09 5.66
CA ILE A 106 -2.10 17.01 6.51
C ILE A 106 -3.48 16.57 6.01
N SER A 107 -4.34 17.51 5.62
CA SER A 107 -5.67 17.17 5.09
C SER A 107 -5.58 16.35 3.80
N LYS A 108 -4.64 16.66 2.91
CA LYS A 108 -4.41 15.86 1.69
C LYS A 108 -3.83 14.50 1.99
N ILE A 109 -2.95 14.38 3.00
CA ILE A 109 -2.42 13.09 3.47
C ILE A 109 -3.57 12.24 4.00
N ALA A 110 -4.40 12.78 4.90
CA ALA A 110 -5.54 12.08 5.46
C ALA A 110 -6.55 11.67 4.37
N LEU A 111 -6.88 12.58 3.45
CA LEU A 111 -7.77 12.29 2.32
C LEU A 111 -7.21 11.17 1.43
N ALA A 112 -5.94 11.22 1.04
CA ALA A 112 -5.31 10.18 0.25
C ALA A 112 -5.28 8.84 0.99
N SER A 113 -5.07 8.85 2.33
CA SER A 113 -5.04 7.66 3.17
C SER A 113 -6.41 6.97 3.30
N ILE A 114 -7.49 7.67 3.03
CA ILE A 114 -8.84 7.11 2.95
C ILE A 114 -9.17 6.76 1.49
N ALA A 115 -8.91 7.68 0.56
CA ALA A 115 -9.33 7.53 -0.83
C ALA A 115 -8.61 6.38 -1.56
N ALA A 116 -7.32 6.15 -1.31
CA ALA A 116 -6.56 5.09 -1.96
C ALA A 116 -7.09 3.69 -1.59
N PRO A 117 -7.20 3.27 -0.30
CA PRO A 117 -7.79 1.98 0.04
C PRO A 117 -9.26 1.88 -0.36
N THR A 118 -10.02 2.98 -0.38
CA THR A 118 -11.40 3.00 -0.87
C THR A 118 -11.46 2.69 -2.36
N ALA A 119 -10.65 3.35 -3.17
CA ALA A 119 -10.58 3.09 -4.61
C ALA A 119 -10.16 1.65 -4.90
N PHE A 120 -9.15 1.16 -4.18
CA PHE A 120 -8.74 -0.24 -4.30
C PHE A 120 -9.85 -1.21 -3.92
N PHE A 121 -10.55 -0.97 -2.82
CA PHE A 121 -11.67 -1.80 -2.36
C PHE A 121 -12.73 -1.96 -3.47
N PHE A 122 -13.17 -0.87 -4.07
CA PHE A 122 -14.16 -0.95 -5.15
C PHE A 122 -13.61 -1.63 -6.40
N LEU A 123 -12.41 -1.27 -6.83
CA LEU A 123 -11.81 -1.81 -8.05
C LEU A 123 -11.48 -3.29 -7.91
N SER A 124 -10.87 -3.72 -6.81
CA SER A 124 -10.49 -5.12 -6.60
C SER A 124 -11.71 -6.03 -6.47
N ASN A 125 -12.72 -5.63 -5.70
CA ASN A 125 -13.96 -6.41 -5.56
C ASN A 125 -14.75 -6.45 -6.87
N PHE A 126 -14.77 -5.35 -7.63
CA PHE A 126 -15.36 -5.36 -8.99
C PHE A 126 -14.63 -6.35 -9.90
N MET A 127 -13.29 -6.36 -9.89
CA MET A 127 -12.50 -7.30 -10.69
C MET A 127 -12.73 -8.76 -10.26
N VAL A 128 -12.80 -9.05 -8.95
CA VAL A 128 -13.16 -10.38 -8.44
C VAL A 128 -14.54 -10.79 -8.93
N TRP A 129 -15.53 -9.91 -8.80
CA TRP A 129 -16.89 -10.18 -9.31
C TRP A 129 -16.89 -10.36 -10.82
N ALA A 130 -16.17 -9.56 -11.58
CA ALA A 130 -16.15 -9.59 -13.06
C ALA A 130 -15.39 -10.80 -13.62
N SER A 131 -14.31 -11.28 -12.97
CA SER A 131 -13.39 -12.26 -13.52
C SER A 131 -13.88 -13.70 -13.54
N ASN A 132 -14.98 -14.06 -12.87
CA ASN A 132 -15.40 -15.45 -12.68
C ASN A 132 -14.35 -16.39 -12.07
N SER A 133 -13.33 -15.87 -11.41
CA SER A 133 -12.28 -16.69 -10.85
C SER A 133 -12.82 -17.59 -9.74
N PRO A 134 -12.79 -18.91 -9.90
CA PRO A 134 -13.22 -19.85 -8.85
C PRO A 134 -12.31 -19.81 -7.61
N LEU A 135 -11.09 -19.30 -7.75
CA LEU A 135 -10.12 -19.18 -6.66
C LEU A 135 -10.47 -18.11 -5.63
N ALA A 136 -11.28 -17.12 -6.00
CA ALA A 136 -11.82 -16.17 -5.04
C ALA A 136 -12.91 -16.79 -4.13
N GLY A 137 -13.34 -18.03 -4.40
CA GLY A 137 -14.35 -18.74 -3.61
C GLY A 137 -15.76 -18.14 -3.67
N LEU A 138 -15.92 -17.04 -4.39
CA LEU A 138 -17.09 -16.17 -4.30
C LEU A 138 -17.99 -16.24 -5.52
N ASN A 139 -17.93 -17.25 -6.34
CA ASN A 139 -18.70 -17.38 -7.61
C ASN A 139 -20.10 -16.70 -7.57
N ARG A 140 -20.10 -15.39 -7.36
CA ARG A 140 -21.32 -14.57 -7.23
C ARG A 140 -21.96 -14.33 -8.60
N PRO A 141 -23.30 -14.34 -8.69
CA PRO A 141 -23.99 -14.10 -9.95
C PRO A 141 -23.62 -12.74 -10.56
N LYS A 142 -23.61 -12.64 -11.89
CA LYS A 142 -23.28 -11.38 -12.63
C LYS A 142 -24.48 -10.44 -12.64
N THR A 143 -25.00 -10.13 -11.47
CA THR A 143 -26.11 -9.21 -11.21
C THR A 143 -25.64 -8.12 -10.26
N PHE A 144 -26.36 -7.02 -10.19
CA PHE A 144 -26.08 -5.95 -9.23
C PHE A 144 -26.05 -6.46 -7.78
N ASN A 145 -26.97 -7.36 -7.44
CA ASN A 145 -27.00 -8.00 -6.12
C ASN A 145 -25.73 -8.85 -5.87
N GLY A 146 -25.25 -9.58 -6.87
CA GLY A 146 -24.00 -10.34 -6.78
C GLY A 146 -22.78 -9.44 -6.56
N LEU A 147 -22.74 -8.27 -7.19
CA LEU A 147 -21.69 -7.26 -6.93
C LEU A 147 -21.77 -6.73 -5.50
N LEU A 148 -22.99 -6.40 -5.01
CA LEU A 148 -23.16 -5.94 -3.62
C LEU A 148 -22.72 -7.00 -2.60
N LEU A 149 -23.02 -8.27 -2.84
CA LEU A 149 -22.54 -9.36 -2.00
C LEU A 149 -21.00 -9.47 -2.00
N THR A 150 -20.36 -9.33 -3.17
CA THR A 150 -18.89 -9.33 -3.28
C THR A 150 -18.27 -8.16 -2.51
N LEU A 151 -18.86 -6.97 -2.62
CA LEU A 151 -18.42 -5.80 -1.85
C LEU A 151 -18.57 -6.05 -0.34
N ASN A 152 -19.72 -6.60 0.08
CA ASN A 152 -19.96 -6.91 1.49
C ASN A 152 -18.92 -7.89 2.07
N ASP A 153 -18.52 -8.91 1.31
CA ASP A 153 -17.49 -9.86 1.71
C ASP A 153 -16.11 -9.18 1.90
N GLY A 154 -15.86 -8.07 1.20
CA GLY A 154 -14.64 -7.28 1.30
C GLY A 154 -14.60 -6.26 2.46
N VAL A 155 -15.74 -5.91 3.06
CA VAL A 155 -15.84 -4.85 4.09
C VAL A 155 -14.89 -5.08 5.29
N PRO A 156 -14.75 -6.28 5.85
CA PRO A 156 -13.85 -6.49 6.98
C PRO A 156 -12.39 -6.12 6.67
N PHE A 157 -11.92 -6.45 5.47
CA PHE A 157 -10.56 -6.13 5.02
C PHE A 157 -10.40 -4.62 4.77
N TYR A 158 -11.42 -3.98 4.23
CA TYR A 158 -11.44 -2.56 3.93
C TYR A 158 -11.32 -1.69 5.18
N ALA A 159 -12.05 -2.01 6.24
CA ALA A 159 -11.98 -1.28 7.50
C ALA A 159 -10.55 -1.29 8.09
N TRP A 160 -9.91 -2.45 8.09
CA TRP A 160 -8.52 -2.57 8.54
C TRP A 160 -7.53 -1.87 7.60
N SER A 161 -7.79 -1.86 6.29
CA SER A 161 -6.95 -1.15 5.32
C SER A 161 -6.96 0.36 5.53
N ILE A 162 -8.13 0.96 5.83
CA ILE A 162 -8.22 2.39 6.17
C ILE A 162 -7.45 2.68 7.46
N ALA A 163 -7.72 1.91 8.54
CA ALA A 163 -7.05 2.11 9.81
C ALA A 163 -5.53 2.04 9.68
N ALA A 164 -5.02 1.00 9.00
CA ALA A 164 -3.60 0.84 8.75
C ALA A 164 -3.03 1.99 7.92
N THR A 165 -3.72 2.39 6.86
CA THR A 165 -3.22 3.45 5.98
C THR A 165 -3.12 4.78 6.71
N LEU A 166 -4.09 5.13 7.55
CA LEU A 166 -4.04 6.33 8.38
C LEU A 166 -2.87 6.29 9.38
N ILE A 167 -2.73 5.18 10.12
CA ILE A 167 -1.68 5.01 11.11
C ILE A 167 -0.29 5.05 10.48
N PHE A 168 -0.06 4.23 9.45
CA PHE A 168 1.24 4.16 8.80
C PHE A 168 1.56 5.42 7.98
N SER A 169 0.57 6.12 7.42
CA SER A 169 0.80 7.43 6.81
C SER A 169 1.23 8.46 7.85
N ALA A 170 0.60 8.51 9.02
CA ALA A 170 1.03 9.39 10.10
C ALA A 170 2.49 9.10 10.52
N ILE A 171 2.87 7.83 10.64
CA ILE A 171 4.23 7.42 10.95
C ILE A 171 5.21 7.84 9.84
N LEU A 172 4.93 7.51 8.58
CA LEU A 172 5.85 7.75 7.46
C LEU A 172 6.02 9.25 7.17
N PHE A 173 4.91 9.97 7.02
CA PHE A 173 4.97 11.41 6.76
C PHE A 173 5.47 12.20 7.97
N GLY A 174 5.08 11.80 9.19
CA GLY A 174 5.55 12.41 10.44
C GLY A 174 7.06 12.24 10.62
N SER A 175 7.57 11.02 10.49
CA SER A 175 9.01 10.73 10.58
C SER A 175 9.80 11.50 9.52
N TYR A 176 9.31 11.52 8.29
CA TYR A 176 9.97 12.26 7.22
C TYR A 176 9.97 13.77 7.51
N TYR A 177 8.88 14.34 7.98
CA TYR A 177 8.81 15.75 8.36
C TYR A 177 9.81 16.09 9.46
N LEU A 178 9.90 15.29 10.51
CA LEU A 178 10.83 15.51 11.63
C LEU A 178 12.30 15.46 11.17
N ILE A 179 12.65 14.56 10.26
CA ILE A 179 14.01 14.42 9.71
C ILE A 179 14.36 15.62 8.79
N THR A 180 13.39 16.13 8.03
CA THR A 180 13.64 17.16 7.01
C THR A 180 13.46 18.59 7.53
N LYS A 181 12.73 18.79 8.63
CA LYS A 181 12.45 20.11 9.21
C LYS A 181 13.70 20.97 9.48
N PRO A 182 14.80 20.46 10.06
CA PRO A 182 16.01 21.26 10.30
C PRO A 182 16.62 21.82 9.02
N SER A 183 16.64 21.03 7.94
CA SER A 183 17.17 21.45 6.64
C SER A 183 16.30 22.49 5.93
N LEU A 184 15.00 22.50 6.17
CA LEU A 184 14.09 23.51 5.63
C LEU A 184 14.28 24.87 6.31
N GLN A 185 14.46 24.91 7.62
CA GLN A 185 14.73 26.15 8.37
C GLN A 185 16.06 26.78 7.96
N THR A 186 17.12 26.00 7.76
CA THR A 186 18.40 26.50 7.27
C THR A 186 18.31 27.08 5.87
N ALA A 187 17.52 26.50 4.98
CA ALA A 187 17.32 27.00 3.63
C ALA A 187 16.52 28.32 3.58
N GLU A 188 15.60 28.56 4.51
CA GLU A 188 14.87 29.84 4.63
C GLU A 188 15.76 30.97 5.18
N VAL A 189 16.66 30.67 6.10
CA VAL A 189 17.61 31.65 6.65
C VAL A 189 18.63 32.11 5.61
N VAL A 190 19.05 31.22 4.71
CA VAL A 190 20.02 31.57 3.63
C VAL A 190 19.34 32.40 2.48
N ARG A 191 18.00 32.38 2.38
CA ARG A 191 17.28 33.14 1.37
C ARG A 191 16.85 34.56 1.79
N LYS A 192 17.03 34.90 3.07
CA LYS A 192 16.85 36.27 3.61
C LYS A 192 18.18 37.01 3.69
#